data_7d1d15bb1fabbf8e7a6e8fa2049e8591
#
_entry.id   7d1d15bb1fabbf8e7a6e8fa2049e8591
#
_cell.length_a   1.000
_cell.length_b   1.000
_cell.length_c   1.000
_cell.angle_alpha   90.00
_cell.angle_beta   90.00
_cell.angle_gamma   90.00
#
_symmetry.space_group_name_H-M   'P 1'
#
loop_
_entity.id
_entity.type
_entity.pdbx_description
1 polymer ?
#
loop_
_entity_poly.entity_id
_entity_poly.type
_entity_poly.pdbx_seq_one_letter_code
_entity_poly.pdbx_strand_id
1 'polypeptide(L)'
;MEGLQKLIEQEIQRVEEAEKQPAKEYEVTLPLGKYCDHTVLRAYTPADIVKKFCAEAKEYGAASVCVNPIQVKLVHSELAGTDIKTCCVIGFPLGANTPAVKAYEAAEAVKDG
;
A
#
# COMPACT_ATOMS: atom_id res chain seq x y z
N MET A 1 15.46 -16.37 -28.38
CA MET A 1 14.18 -15.77 -28.84
C MET A 1 13.02 -16.77 -28.78
N GLU A 2 13.21 -18.00 -29.16
CA GLU A 2 12.17 -19.05 -29.11
C GLU A 2 11.59 -19.30 -27.72
N GLY A 3 12.39 -19.25 -26.68
CA GLY A 3 11.91 -19.40 -25.27
C GLY A 3 11.06 -18.25 -24.77
N LEU A 4 11.37 -17.01 -25.15
CA LEU A 4 10.60 -15.84 -24.76
C LEU A 4 9.22 -15.81 -25.45
N GLN A 5 9.20 -16.17 -26.73
CA GLN A 5 7.96 -16.22 -27.51
C GLN A 5 6.99 -17.26 -26.94
N LYS A 6 7.51 -18.43 -26.56
CA LYS A 6 6.71 -19.47 -25.88
C LYS A 6 6.17 -19.03 -24.52
N LEU A 7 6.96 -18.29 -23.74
CA LEU A 7 6.49 -17.73 -22.46
C LEU A 7 5.38 -16.70 -22.67
N ILE A 8 5.51 -15.84 -23.67
CA ILE A 8 4.48 -14.84 -24.01
C ILE A 8 3.19 -15.55 -24.41
N GLU A 9 3.25 -16.55 -25.27
CA GLU A 9 2.09 -17.33 -25.70
C GLU A 9 1.40 -18.04 -24.51
N GLN A 10 2.19 -18.62 -23.60
CA GLN A 10 1.65 -19.26 -22.39
C GLN A 10 0.93 -18.26 -21.47
N GLU A 11 1.48 -17.06 -21.28
CA GLU A 11 0.84 -16.04 -20.46
C GLU A 11 -0.42 -15.47 -21.12
N ILE A 12 -0.42 -15.26 -22.43
CA ILE A 12 -1.63 -14.86 -23.17
C ILE A 12 -2.73 -15.90 -22.96
N GLN A 13 -2.43 -17.18 -23.18
CA GLN A 13 -3.38 -18.26 -23.01
C GLN A 13 -3.94 -18.30 -21.56
N ARG A 14 -3.06 -18.13 -20.57
CA ARG A 14 -3.47 -18.09 -19.14
C ARG A 14 -4.44 -16.96 -18.85
N VAL A 15 -4.20 -15.77 -19.39
CA VAL A 15 -5.08 -14.60 -19.23
C VAL A 15 -6.43 -14.85 -19.93
N GLU A 16 -6.42 -15.33 -21.17
CA GLU A 16 -7.63 -15.62 -21.93
C GLU A 16 -8.50 -16.71 -21.26
N GLU A 17 -7.88 -17.72 -20.65
CA GLU A 17 -8.60 -18.75 -19.88
C GLU A 17 -9.19 -18.18 -18.58
N ALA A 18 -8.46 -17.29 -17.90
CA ALA A 18 -8.94 -16.64 -16.69
C ALA A 18 -10.13 -15.70 -16.97
N GLU A 19 -10.11 -14.98 -18.12
CA GLU A 19 -11.21 -14.10 -18.52
C GLU A 19 -12.51 -14.85 -18.87
N LYS A 20 -12.40 -16.12 -19.26
CA LYS A 20 -13.58 -16.98 -19.54
C LYS A 20 -14.26 -17.50 -18.27
N GLN A 21 -13.58 -17.40 -17.12
CA GLN A 21 -14.18 -17.81 -15.85
C GLN A 21 -15.17 -16.74 -15.36
N PRO A 22 -16.30 -17.14 -14.77
CA PRO A 22 -17.22 -16.19 -14.18
C PRO A 22 -16.49 -15.37 -13.10
N ALA A 23 -16.77 -14.07 -13.05
CA ALA A 23 -16.22 -13.20 -12.03
C ALA A 23 -16.52 -13.79 -10.64
N LYS A 24 -15.47 -13.89 -9.83
CA LYS A 24 -15.61 -14.38 -8.47
C LYS A 24 -16.45 -13.38 -7.68
N GLU A 25 -17.62 -13.79 -7.24
CA GLU A 25 -18.40 -12.96 -6.32
C GLU A 25 -17.69 -12.89 -4.97
N TYR A 26 -17.39 -11.68 -4.52
CA TYR A 26 -16.83 -11.42 -3.20
C TYR A 26 -17.90 -10.78 -2.32
N GLU A 27 -18.17 -11.38 -1.17
CA GLU A 27 -19.04 -10.78 -0.18
C GLU A 27 -18.26 -9.69 0.59
N VAL A 28 -18.79 -8.47 0.56
CA VAL A 28 -18.26 -7.35 1.36
C VAL A 28 -18.83 -7.47 2.76
N THR A 29 -18.03 -7.96 3.70
CA THR A 29 -18.46 -8.26 5.08
C THR A 29 -18.12 -7.18 6.09
N LEU A 30 -17.22 -6.24 5.74
CA LEU A 30 -16.78 -5.14 6.60
C LEU A 30 -17.26 -3.79 6.06
N PRO A 31 -17.32 -2.74 6.91
CA PRO A 31 -17.53 -1.38 6.44
C PRO A 31 -16.48 -0.99 5.38
N LEU A 32 -16.90 -0.20 4.38
CA LEU A 32 -16.05 0.14 3.23
C LEU A 32 -14.68 0.73 3.62
N GLY A 33 -14.64 1.54 4.68
CA GLY A 33 -13.39 2.11 5.21
C GLY A 33 -12.32 1.06 5.52
N LYS A 34 -12.72 -0.15 5.95
CA LYS A 34 -11.79 -1.25 6.27
C LYS A 34 -11.10 -1.88 5.06
N TYR A 35 -11.48 -1.48 3.85
CA TYR A 35 -10.82 -1.85 2.59
C TYR A 35 -10.03 -0.70 1.97
N CYS A 36 -9.89 0.42 2.71
CA CYS A 36 -9.26 1.64 2.21
C CYS A 36 -7.96 1.94 2.97
N ASP A 37 -6.86 2.09 2.23
CA ASP A 37 -5.62 2.69 2.71
C ASP A 37 -5.67 4.18 2.39
N HIS A 38 -5.96 5.02 3.40
CA HIS A 38 -6.03 6.47 3.22
C HIS A 38 -4.63 7.04 2.98
N THR A 39 -4.36 7.49 1.75
CA THR A 39 -2.99 7.62 1.23
C THR A 39 -2.60 9.06 0.91
N VAL A 40 -1.45 9.51 1.42
CA VAL A 40 -0.81 10.77 1.04
C VAL A 40 0.69 10.57 0.77
N LEU A 41 1.11 10.73 -0.49
CA LEU A 41 2.47 10.38 -0.97
C LEU A 41 3.20 11.55 -1.63
N ARG A 42 2.73 12.80 -1.49
CA ARG A 42 3.47 13.95 -1.99
C ARG A 42 4.76 14.12 -1.19
N ALA A 43 5.88 14.29 -1.89
CA ALA A 43 7.20 14.39 -1.26
C ALA A 43 7.32 15.55 -0.24
N TYR A 44 6.55 16.60 -0.44
CA TYR A 44 6.53 17.83 0.38
C TYR A 44 5.33 17.92 1.32
N THR A 45 4.69 16.80 1.68
CA THR A 45 3.52 16.82 2.58
C THR A 45 3.91 17.32 3.97
N PRO A 46 3.39 18.46 4.44
CA PRO A 46 3.67 18.96 5.76
C PRO A 46 2.93 18.19 6.86
N ALA A 47 3.42 18.28 8.10
CA ALA A 47 2.93 17.48 9.21
C ALA A 47 1.44 17.72 9.54
N ASP A 48 0.92 18.93 9.37
CA ASP A 48 -0.49 19.25 9.60
C ASP A 48 -1.41 18.53 8.61
N ILE A 49 -0.98 18.38 7.35
CA ILE A 49 -1.72 17.59 6.36
C ILE A 49 -1.70 16.10 6.72
N VAL A 50 -0.56 15.55 7.17
CA VAL A 50 -0.48 14.15 7.63
C VAL A 50 -1.43 13.93 8.82
N LYS A 51 -1.46 14.83 9.80
CA LYS A 51 -2.39 14.77 10.94
C LYS A 51 -3.85 14.83 10.48
N LYS A 52 -4.18 15.66 9.49
CA LYS A 52 -5.51 15.72 8.90
C LYS A 52 -5.91 14.36 8.32
N PHE A 53 -5.03 13.71 7.54
CA PHE A 53 -5.27 12.36 6.99
C PHE A 53 -5.50 11.32 8.10
N CYS A 54 -4.75 11.39 9.19
CA CYS A 54 -4.98 10.52 10.36
C CYS A 54 -6.34 10.77 11.01
N ALA A 55 -6.77 12.02 11.12
CA ALA A 55 -8.09 12.37 11.65
C ALA A 55 -9.23 11.86 10.74
N GLU A 56 -9.12 12.06 9.45
CA GLU A 56 -10.07 11.54 8.45
C GLU A 56 -10.13 10.00 8.49
N ALA A 57 -8.98 9.33 8.58
CA ALA A 57 -8.93 7.87 8.70
C ALA A 57 -9.68 7.35 9.93
N LYS A 58 -9.60 8.07 11.07
CA LYS A 58 -10.37 7.76 12.28
C LYS A 58 -11.87 7.99 12.07
N GLU A 59 -12.24 9.07 11.42
CA GLU A 59 -13.63 9.43 11.16
C GLU A 59 -14.32 8.39 10.25
N TYR A 60 -13.64 7.96 9.19
CA TYR A 60 -14.19 7.02 8.21
C TYR A 60 -13.85 5.55 8.47
N GLY A 61 -13.12 5.27 9.53
CA GLY A 61 -12.75 3.90 9.91
C GLY A 61 -11.87 3.21 8.87
N ALA A 62 -10.87 3.91 8.32
CA ALA A 62 -9.96 3.36 7.32
C ALA A 62 -9.18 2.14 7.84
N ALA A 63 -8.68 1.31 6.93
CA ALA A 63 -7.80 0.18 7.27
C ALA A 63 -6.42 0.68 7.69
N SER A 64 -5.88 1.66 6.97
CA SER A 64 -4.57 2.25 7.24
C SER A 64 -4.49 3.72 6.82
N VAL A 65 -3.40 4.37 7.25
CA VAL A 65 -2.89 5.61 6.65
C VAL A 65 -1.55 5.31 6.01
N CYS A 66 -1.47 5.49 4.68
CA CYS A 66 -0.28 5.18 3.89
C CYS A 66 0.49 6.45 3.52
N VAL A 67 1.79 6.47 3.83
CA VAL A 67 2.67 7.65 3.71
C VAL A 67 4.05 7.30 3.18
N ASN A 68 4.85 8.31 2.88
CA ASN A 68 6.29 8.14 2.69
C ASN A 68 6.99 7.78 4.01
N PRO A 69 8.11 7.02 4.00
CA PRO A 69 8.77 6.51 5.19
C PRO A 69 9.09 7.57 6.24
N ILE A 70 9.48 8.77 5.84
CA ILE A 70 9.79 9.88 6.76
C ILE A 70 8.61 10.28 7.67
N GLN A 71 7.37 9.94 7.31
CA GLN A 71 6.16 10.29 8.06
C GLN A 71 5.68 9.15 8.98
N VAL A 72 6.27 7.96 8.90
CA VAL A 72 5.82 6.77 9.65
C VAL A 72 5.70 7.06 11.15
N LYS A 73 6.73 7.65 11.74
CA LYS A 73 6.75 7.96 13.17
C LYS A 73 5.61 8.90 13.61
N LEU A 74 5.31 9.90 12.78
CA LEU A 74 4.20 10.82 13.02
C LEU A 74 2.86 10.08 12.93
N VAL A 75 2.64 9.32 11.84
CA VAL A 75 1.41 8.55 11.64
C VAL A 75 1.21 7.54 12.77
N HIS A 76 2.26 6.80 13.14
CA HIS A 76 2.20 5.85 14.25
C HIS A 76 1.76 6.52 15.56
N SER A 77 2.32 7.68 15.87
CA SER A 77 1.92 8.43 17.08
C SER A 77 0.48 8.95 17.01
N GLU A 78 0.04 9.44 15.86
CA GLU A 78 -1.32 9.96 15.66
C GLU A 78 -2.39 8.86 15.69
N LEU A 79 -2.05 7.65 15.27
CA LEU A 79 -2.98 6.50 15.25
C LEU A 79 -2.94 5.67 16.53
N ALA A 80 -2.13 6.06 17.51
CA ALA A 80 -2.03 5.34 18.78
C ALA A 80 -3.40 5.14 19.46
N GLY A 81 -3.65 3.92 19.94
CA GLY A 81 -4.92 3.57 20.59
C GLY A 81 -6.08 3.27 19.63
N THR A 82 -5.83 3.23 18.32
CA THR A 82 -6.80 2.81 17.31
C THR A 82 -6.41 1.46 16.70
N ASP A 83 -7.31 0.85 15.93
CA ASP A 83 -7.04 -0.36 15.13
C ASP A 83 -6.52 -0.05 13.71
N ILE A 84 -6.43 1.24 13.36
CA ILE A 84 -5.95 1.71 12.05
C ILE A 84 -4.43 1.51 11.97
N LYS A 85 -3.97 0.93 10.87
CA LYS A 85 -2.56 0.60 10.70
C LYS A 85 -1.76 1.76 10.12
N THR A 86 -0.52 1.90 10.59
CA THR A 86 0.48 2.71 9.89
C THR A 86 0.97 1.90 8.69
N CYS A 87 0.91 2.50 7.51
CA CYS A 87 1.40 1.91 6.27
C CYS A 87 2.42 2.84 5.62
N CYS A 88 3.43 2.31 4.96
CA CYS A 88 4.32 3.14 4.16
C CYS A 88 4.75 2.44 2.88
N VAL A 89 5.16 3.25 1.91
CA VAL A 89 5.74 2.77 0.65
C VAL A 89 7.23 2.49 0.83
N ILE A 90 7.76 1.52 0.06
CA ILE A 90 9.17 1.16 0.03
C ILE A 90 9.67 1.20 -1.42
N GLY A 91 10.76 1.92 -1.66
CA GLY A 91 11.32 2.11 -3.01
C GLY A 91 10.41 2.89 -3.96
N PHE A 92 9.46 3.61 -3.41
CA PHE A 92 8.40 4.29 -4.17
C PHE A 92 8.94 5.51 -4.97
N PRO A 93 8.42 5.77 -6.19
CA PRO A 93 7.34 5.02 -6.86
C PRO A 93 7.84 3.88 -7.76
N LEU A 94 9.13 3.85 -8.10
CA LEU A 94 9.63 2.97 -9.17
C LEU A 94 9.97 1.55 -8.70
N GLY A 95 10.31 1.39 -7.42
CA GLY A 95 10.84 0.13 -6.90
C GLY A 95 12.18 -0.31 -7.51
N ALA A 96 12.83 0.61 -8.25
CA ALA A 96 14.04 0.34 -9.03
C ALA A 96 15.35 0.45 -8.22
N ASN A 97 15.25 0.73 -6.92
CA ASN A 97 16.39 0.72 -6.01
C ASN A 97 16.92 -0.71 -5.85
N THR A 98 18.21 -0.82 -5.50
CA THR A 98 18.81 -2.14 -5.21
C THR A 98 18.05 -2.84 -4.06
N PRO A 99 18.04 -4.19 -4.03
CA PRO A 99 17.39 -4.94 -2.95
C PRO A 99 17.87 -4.53 -1.55
N ALA A 100 19.17 -4.28 -1.38
CA ALA A 100 19.75 -3.87 -0.10
C ALA A 100 19.19 -2.51 0.39
N VAL A 101 19.02 -1.53 -0.52
CA VAL A 101 18.47 -0.21 -0.17
C VAL A 101 17.00 -0.35 0.24
N LYS A 102 16.20 -1.12 -0.49
CA LYS A 102 14.79 -1.36 -0.13
C LYS A 102 14.65 -2.09 1.20
N ALA A 103 15.50 -3.08 1.45
CA ALA A 103 15.50 -3.81 2.72
C ALA A 103 15.87 -2.90 3.90
N TYR A 104 16.84 -2.01 3.72
CA TYR A 104 17.22 -1.04 4.74
C TYR A 104 16.09 -0.05 5.03
N GLU A 105 15.46 0.52 3.98
CA GLU A 105 14.31 1.42 4.12
C GLU A 105 13.16 0.76 4.88
N ALA A 106 12.83 -0.49 4.54
CA ALA A 106 11.79 -1.25 5.22
C ALA A 106 12.14 -1.48 6.71
N ALA A 107 13.40 -1.81 7.01
CA ALA A 107 13.86 -2.02 8.39
C ALA A 107 13.77 -0.74 9.24
N GLU A 108 14.11 0.43 8.67
CA GLU A 108 13.96 1.71 9.35
C GLU A 108 12.48 2.06 9.56
N ALA A 109 11.62 1.85 8.56
CA ALA A 109 10.19 2.09 8.69
C ALA A 109 9.56 1.24 9.82
N VAL A 110 9.95 -0.03 9.93
CA VAL A 110 9.48 -0.93 11.01
C VAL A 110 9.93 -0.47 12.39
N LYS A 111 11.12 0.14 12.52
CA LYS A 111 11.59 0.72 13.80
C LYS A 111 10.79 1.95 14.20
N ASP A 112 10.31 2.70 13.22
CA ASP A 112 9.57 3.95 13.46
C ASP A 112 8.08 3.73 13.74
N GLY A 113 7.56 2.51 13.52
CA GLY A 113 6.19 2.10 13.81
C GLY A 113 5.61 1.18 12.77
#